data_40c2025a245508333e5c0bd4337227f6
#
_entry.id   40c2025a245508333e5c0bd4337227f6
#
_cell.length_a   1.000
_cell.length_b   1.000
_cell.length_c   1.000
_cell.angle_alpha   90.00
_cell.angle_beta   90.00
_cell.angle_gamma   90.00
#
_symmetry.space_group_name_H-M   'P 1'
#
loop_
_entity.id
_entity.type
_entity.pdbx_description
1 polymer ?
#
loop_
_entity_poly.entity_id
_entity_poly.type
_entity_poly.pdbx_seq_one_letter_code
_entity_poly.pdbx_strand_id
1 'polypeptide(L)'
;MKSQLIAIVAAVLVEGCGKSQQSAPSPETKPAESVAEAFQQETPKAKAPVISILNSVLSGNIQAIKQHLDAGTDVNAKGWGEWTPLHVAAVEGQKETAELLIANGADVSAKNRYGKTLLDFAEGETADLLRKHGGKTGEELKAEGK
;
A
#
# COMPACT_ATOMS: atom_id res chain seq x y z
N MET A 1 -9.66 -36.07 -51.71
CA MET A 1 -10.95 -35.39 -51.56
C MET A 1 -11.04 -34.51 -50.29
N LYS A 2 -10.50 -34.93 -49.21
CA LYS A 2 -10.60 -34.15 -47.96
C LYS A 2 -9.75 -32.86 -47.92
N SER A 3 -8.64 -32.84 -48.63
CA SER A 3 -7.73 -31.70 -48.69
C SER A 3 -8.24 -30.50 -49.49
N GLN A 4 -9.09 -30.74 -50.46
CA GLN A 4 -9.64 -29.64 -51.26
C GLN A 4 -10.69 -28.82 -50.53
N LEU A 5 -11.44 -29.45 -49.68
CA LEU A 5 -12.44 -28.78 -48.86
C LEU A 5 -11.81 -27.81 -47.82
N ILE A 6 -10.66 -28.20 -47.33
CA ILE A 6 -9.94 -27.39 -46.33
C ILE A 6 -9.38 -26.11 -47.00
N ALA A 7 -8.90 -26.19 -48.21
CA ALA A 7 -8.38 -25.05 -48.92
C ALA A 7 -9.44 -23.99 -49.23
N ILE A 8 -10.66 -24.40 -49.55
CA ILE A 8 -11.75 -23.48 -49.84
C ILE A 8 -12.19 -22.75 -48.57
N VAL A 9 -12.25 -23.44 -47.47
CA VAL A 9 -12.62 -22.85 -46.18
C VAL A 9 -11.57 -21.83 -45.73
N ALA A 10 -10.31 -22.13 -45.95
CA ALA A 10 -9.22 -21.22 -45.62
C ALA A 10 -9.26 -19.91 -46.43
N ALA A 11 -9.59 -19.99 -47.71
CA ALA A 11 -9.70 -18.81 -48.55
C ALA A 11 -10.83 -17.86 -48.09
N VAL A 12 -11.95 -18.40 -47.69
CA VAL A 12 -13.07 -17.60 -47.19
C VAL A 12 -12.74 -16.92 -45.85
N LEU A 13 -12.02 -17.60 -44.99
CA LEU A 13 -11.58 -17.04 -43.72
C LEU A 13 -10.61 -15.87 -43.86
N VAL A 14 -9.74 -15.92 -44.87
CA VAL A 14 -8.78 -14.84 -45.13
C VAL A 14 -9.48 -13.55 -45.53
N GLU A 15 -10.50 -13.63 -46.37
CA GLU A 15 -11.27 -12.46 -46.77
C GLU A 15 -12.06 -11.86 -45.64
N GLY A 16 -12.61 -12.68 -44.79
CA GLY A 16 -13.33 -12.23 -43.61
C GLY A 16 -12.46 -11.56 -42.58
N CYS A 17 -11.29 -12.05 -42.39
CA CYS A 17 -10.32 -11.47 -41.48
C CYS A 17 -9.82 -10.08 -41.91
N GLY A 18 -9.69 -9.84 -43.17
CA GLY A 18 -9.22 -8.54 -43.66
C GLY A 18 -10.10 -7.38 -43.31
N LYS A 19 -11.39 -7.61 -43.21
CA LYS A 19 -12.35 -6.56 -42.83
C LYS A 19 -12.40 -6.31 -41.36
N SER A 20 -12.27 -7.33 -40.56
CA SER A 20 -12.30 -7.18 -39.11
C SER A 20 -11.02 -6.57 -38.55
N GLN A 21 -9.91 -6.72 -39.24
CA GLN A 21 -8.66 -6.11 -38.79
C GLN A 21 -8.63 -4.60 -38.91
N GLN A 22 -9.43 -4.01 -39.78
CA GLN A 22 -9.51 -2.56 -39.89
C GLN A 22 -10.34 -1.90 -38.77
N SER A 23 -11.25 -2.62 -38.20
CA SER A 23 -12.04 -2.11 -37.11
C SER A 23 -11.40 -2.37 -35.75
N ALA A 24 -10.36 -3.16 -35.81
CA ALA A 24 -9.96 -3.61 -34.60
C ALA A 24 -9.04 -2.68 -33.90
N PRO A 25 -8.54 -1.85 -34.26
CA PRO A 25 -8.32 -2.01 -33.02
C PRO A 25 -7.27 -1.70 -32.16
N SER A 26 -6.38 -1.72 -32.47
CA SER A 26 -5.13 -1.39 -31.84
C SER A 26 -5.09 -0.23 -30.83
N PRO A 27 -6.00 0.68 -30.83
CA PRO A 27 -5.91 1.78 -29.87
C PRO A 27 -6.15 1.37 -28.42
N GLU A 28 -6.75 0.22 -28.22
CA GLU A 28 -7.15 -0.15 -26.86
C GLU A 28 -6.02 -0.72 -25.99
N THR A 29 -5.03 -1.32 -26.64
CA THR A 29 -3.90 -1.89 -25.90
C THR A 29 -2.83 -0.87 -25.52
N LYS A 30 -2.65 0.14 -26.29
CA LYS A 30 -1.65 1.18 -26.04
C LYS A 30 -1.93 2.04 -24.81
N PRO A 31 -3.17 2.48 -24.55
CA PRO A 31 -3.45 3.23 -23.33
C PRO A 31 -3.24 2.42 -22.07
N ALA A 32 -3.53 1.13 -22.12
CA ALA A 32 -3.35 0.28 -20.96
C ALA A 32 -1.87 0.05 -20.61
N GLU A 33 -1.03 -0.09 -21.60
CA GLU A 33 0.41 -0.22 -21.37
C GLU A 33 1.04 1.07 -20.84
N SER A 34 0.64 2.20 -21.37
CA SER A 34 1.16 3.48 -20.90
C SER A 34 0.71 3.82 -19.48
N VAL A 35 -0.47 3.38 -19.09
CA VAL A 35 -0.95 3.53 -17.72
C VAL A 35 -0.16 2.63 -16.77
N ALA A 36 0.13 1.41 -17.17
CA ALA A 36 0.94 0.50 -16.37
C ALA A 36 2.39 1.00 -16.22
N GLU A 37 2.97 1.55 -17.26
CA GLU A 37 4.29 2.16 -17.20
C GLU A 37 4.31 3.43 -16.34
N ALA A 38 3.24 4.23 -16.39
CA ALA A 38 3.13 5.41 -15.54
C ALA A 38 3.08 5.07 -14.04
N PHE A 39 2.52 3.93 -13.69
CA PHE A 39 2.55 3.45 -12.31
C PHE A 39 3.92 2.93 -11.86
N GLN A 40 4.79 2.57 -12.78
CA GLN A 40 6.12 2.04 -12.47
C GLN A 40 7.22 3.12 -12.47
N GLN A 41 6.97 4.28 -13.05
CA GLN A 41 7.98 5.32 -13.22
C GLN A 41 8.06 6.35 -12.09
N GLU A 42 7.28 6.18 -11.07
CA GLU A 42 7.21 7.22 -10.11
C GLU A 42 8.17 7.11 -8.97
N THR A 43 9.22 7.84 -9.02
CA THR A 43 9.76 8.48 -7.83
C THR A 43 10.00 9.97 -8.08
N PRO A 44 8.98 10.80 -8.08
CA PRO A 44 9.24 12.19 -7.82
C PRO A 44 9.61 12.30 -6.33
N LYS A 45 10.62 13.03 -6.03
CA LYS A 45 10.97 13.52 -4.67
C LYS A 45 9.87 14.37 -4.04
N ALA A 46 8.64 14.24 -4.44
CA ALA A 46 7.50 14.84 -3.79
C ALA A 46 7.14 13.94 -2.62
N LYS A 47 6.99 14.51 -1.43
CA LYS A 47 6.49 13.82 -0.24
C LYS A 47 5.32 12.94 -0.63
N ALA A 48 5.52 11.62 -0.59
CA ALA A 48 4.46 10.69 -0.89
C ALA A 48 3.26 10.99 0.02
N PRO A 49 2.03 10.98 -0.49
CA PRO A 49 0.87 11.32 0.32
C PRO A 49 0.79 10.39 1.52
N VAL A 50 0.47 10.93 2.68
CA VAL A 50 0.33 10.20 3.96
C VAL A 50 -0.51 8.95 3.82
N ILE A 51 -1.54 9.00 2.99
CA ILE A 51 -2.42 7.86 2.71
C ILE A 51 -1.65 6.68 2.10
N SER A 52 -0.60 6.93 1.34
CA SER A 52 0.20 5.87 0.72
C SER A 52 1.00 5.07 1.74
N ILE A 53 1.61 5.72 2.74
CA ILE A 53 2.32 5.00 3.80
C ILE A 53 1.35 4.20 4.68
N LEU A 54 0.19 4.76 5.02
CA LEU A 54 -0.85 4.05 5.77
C LEU A 54 -1.36 2.81 5.04
N ASN A 55 -1.58 2.91 3.72
CA ASN A 55 -1.98 1.77 2.90
C ASN A 55 -0.87 0.71 2.81
N SER A 56 0.39 1.14 2.74
CA SER A 56 1.53 0.23 2.72
C SER A 56 1.65 -0.55 4.04
N VAL A 57 1.38 0.11 5.17
CA VAL A 57 1.35 -0.54 6.49
C VAL A 57 0.16 -1.49 6.57
N LEU A 58 -1.04 -1.08 6.14
CA LEU A 58 -2.23 -1.92 6.16
C LEU A 58 -2.04 -3.21 5.34
N SER A 59 -1.33 -3.13 4.23
CA SER A 59 -1.01 -4.30 3.41
C SER A 59 0.23 -5.08 3.88
N GLY A 60 0.92 -4.63 4.91
CA GLY A 60 2.16 -5.26 5.40
C GLY A 60 3.33 -5.19 4.42
N ASN A 61 3.30 -4.26 3.48
CA ASN A 61 4.34 -4.15 2.47
C ASN A 61 5.56 -3.37 3.00
N ILE A 62 6.47 -4.09 3.66
CA ILE A 62 7.68 -3.53 4.27
C ILE A 62 8.55 -2.78 3.26
N GLN A 63 8.64 -3.26 2.02
CA GLN A 63 9.43 -2.60 0.98
C GLN A 63 8.87 -1.23 0.61
N ALA A 64 7.56 -1.14 0.42
CA ALA A 64 6.90 0.12 0.15
C ALA A 64 7.02 1.09 1.34
N ILE A 65 6.91 0.60 2.57
CA ILE A 65 7.11 1.41 3.78
C ILE A 65 8.52 2.00 3.81
N LYS A 66 9.55 1.18 3.56
CA LYS A 66 10.94 1.67 3.47
C LYS A 66 11.11 2.75 2.41
N GLN A 67 10.56 2.53 1.22
CA GLN A 67 10.61 3.52 0.15
C GLN A 67 9.95 4.86 0.55
N HIS A 68 8.82 4.81 1.25
CA HIS A 68 8.17 6.02 1.76
C HIS A 68 9.02 6.74 2.80
N LEU A 69 9.65 6.01 3.71
CA LEU A 69 10.53 6.57 4.74
C LEU A 69 11.81 7.16 4.12
N ASP A 70 12.42 6.46 3.17
CA ASP A 70 13.60 6.93 2.42
C ASP A 70 13.29 8.18 1.58
N ALA A 71 12.07 8.29 1.08
CA ALA A 71 11.57 9.47 0.37
C ALA A 71 11.28 10.67 1.31
N GLY A 72 11.45 10.49 2.62
CA GLY A 72 11.23 11.52 3.61
C GLY A 72 9.77 11.71 4.02
N THR A 73 8.94 10.69 3.84
CA THR A 73 7.57 10.70 4.37
C THR A 73 7.63 10.74 5.89
N ASP A 74 6.81 11.60 6.50
CA ASP A 74 6.74 11.70 7.95
C ASP A 74 6.19 10.39 8.56
N VAL A 75 7.02 9.74 9.37
CA VAL A 75 6.67 8.49 10.06
C VAL A 75 5.51 8.67 11.05
N ASN A 76 5.32 9.90 11.55
CA ASN A 76 4.25 10.28 12.48
C ASN A 76 3.06 10.96 11.79
N ALA A 77 3.03 10.91 10.46
CA ALA A 77 1.97 11.53 9.69
C ALA A 77 0.60 10.99 10.11
N LYS A 78 -0.31 11.90 10.43
CA LYS A 78 -1.65 11.56 10.90
C LYS A 78 -2.62 11.43 9.75
N GLY A 79 -3.23 10.28 9.63
CA GLY A 79 -4.33 10.00 8.72
C GLY A 79 -5.70 10.23 9.34
N TRP A 80 -6.66 9.46 8.88
CA TRP A 80 -8.06 9.54 9.34
C TRP A 80 -8.15 9.25 10.84
N GLY A 81 -8.85 10.10 11.57
CA GLY A 81 -9.00 9.94 13.02
C GLY A 81 -7.72 10.13 13.83
N GLU A 82 -6.73 10.80 13.27
CA GLU A 82 -5.39 11.01 13.83
C GLU A 82 -4.59 9.72 14.02
N TRP A 83 -4.90 8.72 13.21
CA TRP A 83 -4.13 7.47 13.20
C TRP A 83 -2.77 7.69 12.53
N THR A 84 -1.72 7.22 13.19
CA THR A 84 -0.36 7.18 12.61
C THR A 84 -0.10 5.81 11.98
N PRO A 85 0.93 5.69 11.13
CA PRO A 85 1.34 4.38 10.61
C PRO A 85 1.57 3.33 11.69
N LEU A 86 2.13 3.74 12.83
CA LEU A 86 2.36 2.83 13.96
C LEU A 86 1.06 2.36 14.62
N HIS A 87 -0.03 3.16 14.61
CA HIS A 87 -1.36 2.70 15.06
C HIS A 87 -1.88 1.57 14.18
N VAL A 88 -1.72 1.69 12.87
CA VAL A 88 -2.15 0.65 11.93
C VAL A 88 -1.34 -0.63 12.15
N ALA A 89 -0.03 -0.53 12.26
CA ALA A 89 0.84 -1.67 12.54
C ALA A 89 0.48 -2.36 13.87
N ALA A 90 0.10 -1.58 14.89
CA ALA A 90 -0.31 -2.11 16.20
C ALA A 90 -1.62 -2.92 16.13
N VAL A 91 -2.62 -2.43 15.39
CA VAL A 91 -3.90 -3.12 15.20
C VAL A 91 -3.74 -4.38 14.37
N GLU A 92 -2.94 -4.31 13.30
CA GLU A 92 -2.67 -5.46 12.43
C GLU A 92 -1.69 -6.48 13.04
N GLY A 93 -1.13 -6.20 14.21
CA GLY A 93 -0.18 -7.09 14.88
C GLY A 93 1.15 -7.24 14.14
N GLN A 94 1.50 -6.29 13.30
CA GLN A 94 2.68 -6.36 12.44
C GLN A 94 3.94 -5.92 13.21
N LYS A 95 4.57 -6.85 13.91
CA LYS A 95 5.76 -6.58 14.73
C LYS A 95 6.91 -5.98 13.93
N GLU A 96 7.27 -6.58 12.80
CA GLU A 96 8.39 -6.14 11.96
C GLU A 96 8.16 -4.73 11.40
N THR A 97 6.94 -4.43 11.03
CA THR A 97 6.55 -3.09 10.59
C THR A 97 6.62 -2.09 11.74
N ALA A 98 6.16 -2.47 12.92
CA ALA A 98 6.24 -1.63 14.11
C ALA A 98 7.70 -1.34 14.50
N GLU A 99 8.58 -2.35 14.50
CA GLU A 99 10.02 -2.19 14.73
C GLU A 99 10.64 -1.21 13.71
N LEU A 100 10.31 -1.36 12.44
CA LEU A 100 10.81 -0.48 11.38
C LEU A 100 10.36 0.97 11.59
N LEU A 101 9.10 1.20 11.91
CA LEU A 101 8.56 2.54 12.17
C LEU A 101 9.19 3.18 13.41
N ILE A 102 9.34 2.43 14.50
CA ILE A 102 9.99 2.90 15.73
C ILE A 102 11.46 3.25 15.47
N ALA A 103 12.18 2.43 14.71
CA ALA A 103 13.56 2.70 14.33
C ALA A 103 13.71 3.99 13.50
N ASN A 104 12.66 4.40 12.80
CA ASN A 104 12.60 5.65 12.04
C ASN A 104 11.96 6.81 12.84
N GLY A 105 11.79 6.68 14.15
CA GLY A 105 11.34 7.76 15.03
C GLY A 105 9.83 7.87 15.19
N ALA A 106 9.10 6.78 15.01
CA ALA A 106 7.67 6.78 15.29
C ALA A 106 7.39 6.98 16.79
N ASP A 107 6.42 7.84 17.10
CA ASP A 107 6.02 8.11 18.48
C ASP A 107 5.17 6.96 19.03
N VAL A 108 5.73 6.23 20.00
CA VAL A 108 5.06 5.10 20.66
C VAL A 108 3.96 5.53 21.63
N SER A 109 3.90 6.81 21.97
CA SER A 109 2.89 7.40 22.88
C SER A 109 1.82 8.20 22.14
N ALA A 110 1.81 8.13 20.82
CA ALA A 110 0.85 8.83 19.99
C ALA A 110 -0.60 8.47 20.40
N LYS A 111 -1.47 9.49 20.42
CA LYS A 111 -2.89 9.33 20.68
C LYS A 111 -3.69 9.61 19.41
N ASN A 112 -4.72 8.84 19.20
CA ASN A 112 -5.70 9.13 18.18
C ASN A 112 -6.75 10.14 18.68
N ARG A 113 -7.68 10.55 17.82
CA ARG A 113 -8.76 11.49 18.17
C ARG A 113 -9.65 11.07 19.34
N TYR A 114 -9.65 9.79 19.71
CA TYR A 114 -10.43 9.24 20.81
C TYR A 114 -9.63 9.17 22.13
N GLY A 115 -8.40 9.68 22.13
CA GLY A 115 -7.50 9.62 23.25
C GLY A 115 -6.93 8.23 23.54
N LYS A 116 -7.08 7.30 22.61
CA LYS A 116 -6.52 5.97 22.67
C LYS A 116 -5.10 5.96 22.11
N THR A 117 -4.22 5.19 22.74
CA THR A 117 -2.85 4.99 22.33
C THR A 117 -2.69 3.70 21.54
N LEU A 118 -1.49 3.49 21.03
CA LEU A 118 -1.13 2.27 20.34
C LEU A 118 -1.33 1.02 21.19
N LEU A 119 -0.98 1.09 22.50
CA LEU A 119 -1.13 -0.03 23.42
C LEU A 119 -2.58 -0.40 23.73
N ASP A 120 -3.52 0.52 23.54
CA ASP A 120 -4.95 0.23 23.69
C ASP A 120 -5.47 -0.70 22.56
N PHE A 121 -4.71 -0.86 21.49
CA PHE A 121 -5.06 -1.66 20.31
C PHE A 121 -4.10 -2.83 20.06
N ALA A 122 -2.86 -2.70 20.55
CA ALA A 122 -1.84 -3.71 20.31
C ALA A 122 -2.04 -4.95 21.17
N GLU A 123 -1.81 -6.10 20.56
CA GLU A 123 -1.86 -7.39 21.25
C GLU A 123 -0.56 -8.18 21.04
N GLY A 124 -0.32 -9.16 21.89
CA GLY A 124 0.81 -10.09 21.78
C GLY A 124 2.17 -9.41 21.71
N GLU A 125 3.01 -9.86 20.81
CA GLU A 125 4.39 -9.42 20.66
C GLU A 125 4.52 -7.93 20.31
N THR A 126 3.54 -7.38 19.60
CA THR A 126 3.52 -5.95 19.25
C THR A 126 3.29 -5.09 20.49
N ALA A 127 2.43 -5.53 21.40
CA ALA A 127 2.23 -4.83 22.68
C ALA A 127 3.50 -4.86 23.54
N ASP A 128 4.18 -5.99 23.62
CA ASP A 128 5.43 -6.13 24.36
C ASP A 128 6.53 -5.25 23.76
N LEU A 129 6.62 -5.19 22.44
CA LEU A 129 7.53 -4.29 21.73
C LEU A 129 7.27 -2.83 22.09
N LEU A 130 6.01 -2.39 22.04
CA LEU A 130 5.63 -1.01 22.36
C LEU A 130 5.96 -0.66 23.83
N ARG A 131 5.68 -1.57 24.78
CA ARG A 131 6.05 -1.39 26.20
C ARG A 131 7.55 -1.26 26.39
N LYS A 132 8.33 -2.09 25.68
CA LYS A 132 9.80 -2.04 25.72
C LYS A 132 10.33 -0.67 25.27
N HIS A 133 9.64 -0.02 24.34
CA HIS A 133 9.97 1.32 23.86
C HIS A 133 9.27 2.46 24.63
N GLY A 134 8.67 2.16 25.77
CA GLY A 134 8.07 3.16 26.64
C GLY A 134 6.63 3.52 26.32
N GLY A 135 5.97 2.73 25.48
CA GLY A 135 4.54 2.91 25.19
C GLY A 135 3.69 2.72 26.45
N LYS A 136 2.64 3.52 26.59
CA LYS A 136 1.67 3.48 27.69
C LYS A 136 0.26 3.46 27.13
N THR A 137 -0.67 2.89 27.89
CA THR A 137 -2.09 2.93 27.53
C THR A 137 -2.66 4.34 27.74
N GLY A 138 -3.79 4.61 27.10
CA GLY A 138 -4.48 5.90 27.28
C GLY A 138 -4.89 6.15 28.74
N GLU A 139 -5.18 5.10 29.50
CA GLU A 139 -5.52 5.18 30.91
C GLU A 139 -4.30 5.49 31.79
N GLU A 140 -3.17 4.85 31.52
CA GLU A 140 -1.91 5.13 32.22
C GLU A 140 -1.47 6.57 32.01
N LEU A 141 -1.59 7.11 30.81
CA LEU A 141 -1.27 8.51 30.52
C LEU A 141 -2.21 9.49 31.21
N LYS A 142 -3.49 9.14 31.38
CA LYS A 142 -4.44 9.96 32.17
C LYS A 142 -4.10 9.95 33.62
N ALA A 143 -3.69 8.83 34.20
CA ALA A 143 -3.29 8.71 35.59
C ALA A 143 -2.04 9.54 35.91
N GLU A 144 -1.16 9.76 34.93
CA GLU A 144 0.04 10.61 35.08
C GLU A 144 -0.24 12.10 34.86
N GLY A 145 -1.47 12.49 34.55
CA GLY A 145 -1.87 13.89 34.39
C GLY A 145 -1.44 14.53 33.05
N LYS A 146 -1.26 13.73 32.03
CA LYS A 146 -0.90 14.20 30.68
C LYS A 146 -1.99 13.95 29.64
#